data_de7386caf0e9486b6f8cad07e531b26f
#
_entry.id   de7386caf0e9486b6f8cad07e531b26f
#
_cell.length_a   1.000
_cell.length_b   1.000
_cell.length_c   1.000
_cell.angle_alpha   90.00
_cell.angle_beta   90.00
_cell.angle_gamma   90.00
#
_symmetry.space_group_name_H-M   'P 1'
#
loop_
_entity.id
_entity.type
_entity.pdbx_description
1 polymer ?
#
loop_
_entity_poly.entity_id
_entity_poly.type
_entity_poly.pdbx_seq_one_letter_code
_entity_poly.pdbx_strand_id
1 'polypeptide(L)'
;MLNHKDVWDGIDRMAAATGFSASGLARRAGLDPTTFNKSKRVNAQGKPRWPTTESISKILEATGLNLSDFVRFVGVAAGAGHGRRYPLIGLAKAGQGGYFDDSGLPAGAGWSDVEGPDVHDETAYALEITGESMLPVFRPGDRIVVSPGATIARGDRVVVKTMDGEIMAKELIRKTGKDIALKSINDDHDDPVLAAGD
;
A
#
# COMPACT_ATOMS: atom_id res chain seq x y z
N MET A 1 -5.98 0.54 -12.88
CA MET A 1 -5.06 0.63 -14.05
C MET A 1 -5.10 2.07 -14.54
N LEU A 2 -3.95 2.71 -14.80
CA LEU A 2 -3.87 4.08 -15.31
C LEU A 2 -4.51 4.19 -16.69
N ASN A 3 -5.48 5.07 -16.87
CA ASN A 3 -6.13 5.31 -18.15
C ASN A 3 -5.97 6.77 -18.61
N HIS A 4 -6.33 7.02 -19.86
CA HIS A 4 -6.20 8.33 -20.48
C HIS A 4 -6.95 9.45 -19.73
N LYS A 5 -8.17 9.15 -19.27
CA LYS A 5 -8.99 10.11 -18.52
C LYS A 5 -8.35 10.49 -17.19
N ASP A 6 -7.78 9.51 -16.47
CA ASP A 6 -7.15 9.74 -15.17
C ASP A 6 -6.00 10.74 -15.26
N VAL A 7 -5.16 10.61 -16.30
CA VAL A 7 -4.02 11.52 -16.51
C VAL A 7 -4.46 12.94 -16.78
N TRP A 8 -5.48 13.13 -17.64
CA TRP A 8 -6.02 14.45 -17.92
C TRP A 8 -6.75 15.08 -16.74
N ASP A 9 -7.51 14.27 -16.00
CA ASP A 9 -8.15 14.71 -14.76
C ASP A 9 -7.10 15.09 -13.69
N GLY A 10 -5.97 14.37 -13.66
CA GLY A 10 -4.83 14.69 -12.82
C GLY A 10 -4.23 16.06 -13.11
N ILE A 11 -4.03 16.38 -14.39
CA ILE A 11 -3.55 17.72 -14.82
C ILE A 11 -4.57 18.80 -14.43
N ASP A 12 -5.87 18.57 -14.62
CA ASP A 12 -6.91 19.54 -14.25
C ASP A 12 -6.94 19.76 -12.71
N ARG A 13 -6.85 18.69 -11.92
CA ARG A 13 -6.80 18.78 -10.44
C ARG A 13 -5.53 19.49 -9.96
N MET A 14 -4.40 19.19 -10.57
CA MET A 14 -3.13 19.85 -10.26
C MET A 14 -3.20 21.35 -10.57
N ALA A 15 -3.74 21.73 -11.73
CA ALA A 15 -3.94 23.13 -12.09
C ALA A 15 -4.81 23.84 -11.04
N ALA A 16 -5.97 23.26 -10.67
CA ALA A 16 -6.86 23.81 -9.66
C ALA A 16 -6.18 23.95 -8.29
N ALA A 17 -5.44 22.93 -7.85
CA ALA A 17 -4.76 22.92 -6.56
C ALA A 17 -3.63 23.97 -6.48
N THR A 18 -3.01 24.31 -7.63
CA THR A 18 -1.97 25.33 -7.72
C THR A 18 -2.50 26.72 -8.10
N GLY A 19 -3.82 26.88 -8.16
CA GLY A 19 -4.49 28.16 -8.42
C GLY A 19 -4.47 28.58 -9.91
N PHE A 20 -4.23 27.66 -10.83
CA PHE A 20 -4.20 27.93 -12.27
C PHE A 20 -5.39 27.31 -12.99
N SER A 21 -5.79 27.93 -14.11
CA SER A 21 -6.54 27.23 -15.14
C SER A 21 -5.61 26.34 -15.98
N ALA A 22 -6.16 25.38 -16.73
CA ALA A 22 -5.36 24.54 -17.64
C ALA A 22 -4.47 25.37 -18.59
N SER A 23 -5.00 26.44 -19.16
CA SER A 23 -4.24 27.36 -20.02
C SER A 23 -3.23 28.21 -19.23
N GLY A 24 -3.55 28.56 -17.97
CA GLY A 24 -2.63 29.27 -17.06
C GLY A 24 -1.45 28.40 -16.69
N LEU A 25 -1.69 27.13 -16.36
CA LEU A 25 -0.65 26.15 -16.07
C LEU A 25 0.28 25.94 -17.28
N ALA A 26 -0.29 25.80 -18.49
CA ALA A 26 0.50 25.68 -19.71
C ALA A 26 1.44 26.88 -19.92
N ARG A 27 0.91 28.10 -19.79
CA ARG A 27 1.72 29.33 -19.88
C ARG A 27 2.83 29.40 -18.84
N ARG A 28 2.49 29.06 -17.58
CA ARG A 28 3.47 29.04 -16.49
C ARG A 28 4.63 28.08 -16.76
N ALA A 29 4.33 26.96 -17.42
CA ALA A 29 5.29 25.93 -17.80
C ALA A 29 6.03 26.21 -19.14
N GLY A 30 5.84 27.39 -19.73
CA GLY A 30 6.46 27.74 -21.04
C GLY A 30 5.92 26.89 -22.20
N LEU A 31 4.69 26.41 -22.10
CA LEU A 31 3.99 25.64 -23.12
C LEU A 31 2.96 26.51 -23.85
N ASP A 32 2.53 26.05 -25.05
CA ASP A 32 1.40 26.68 -25.74
C ASP A 32 0.16 26.65 -24.80
N PRO A 33 -0.56 27.80 -24.63
CA PRO A 33 -1.70 27.88 -23.72
C PRO A 33 -2.82 26.87 -23.96
N THR A 34 -2.88 26.33 -25.21
CA THR A 34 -3.91 25.34 -25.56
C THR A 34 -3.50 23.89 -25.29
N THR A 35 -2.27 23.65 -24.85
CA THR A 35 -1.68 22.30 -24.70
C THR A 35 -2.58 21.38 -23.86
N PHE A 36 -3.18 21.91 -22.79
CA PHE A 36 -4.01 21.13 -21.87
C PHE A 36 -5.51 21.29 -22.05
N ASN A 37 -5.94 22.02 -23.10
CA ASN A 37 -7.35 22.19 -23.37
C ASN A 37 -8.06 20.88 -23.73
N LYS A 38 -9.33 20.77 -23.36
CA LYS A 38 -10.13 19.56 -23.63
C LYS A 38 -10.13 19.17 -25.11
N SER A 39 -10.14 20.17 -26.03
CA SER A 39 -10.10 19.94 -27.46
C SER A 39 -8.79 19.29 -27.97
N LYS A 40 -7.72 19.33 -27.19
CA LYS A 40 -6.44 18.73 -27.53
C LYS A 40 -6.24 17.30 -26.96
N ARG A 41 -7.21 16.80 -26.19
CA ARG A 41 -7.14 15.46 -25.55
C ARG A 41 -7.51 14.32 -26.51
N VAL A 42 -8.05 14.67 -27.66
CA VAL A 42 -8.31 13.74 -28.78
C VAL A 42 -7.74 14.33 -30.08
N ASN A 43 -7.36 13.48 -30.99
CA ASN A 43 -6.94 13.93 -32.34
C ASN A 43 -8.15 14.13 -33.28
N ALA A 44 -7.91 14.57 -34.49
CA ALA A 44 -8.95 14.79 -35.50
C ALA A 44 -9.76 13.53 -35.85
N GLN A 45 -9.22 12.34 -35.59
CA GLN A 45 -9.85 11.03 -35.80
C GLN A 45 -10.54 10.49 -34.54
N GLY A 46 -10.65 11.31 -33.46
CA GLY A 46 -11.27 10.91 -32.21
C GLY A 46 -10.42 9.95 -31.33
N LYS A 47 -9.15 9.68 -31.71
CA LYS A 47 -8.28 8.83 -30.89
C LYS A 47 -7.72 9.60 -29.69
N PRO A 48 -7.62 8.95 -28.51
CA PRO A 48 -7.02 9.53 -27.31
C PRO A 48 -5.61 10.07 -27.57
N ARG A 49 -5.37 11.33 -27.21
CA ARG A 49 -4.05 11.96 -27.25
C ARG A 49 -3.54 12.14 -25.84
N TRP A 50 -2.44 11.48 -25.53
CA TRP A 50 -1.78 11.55 -24.23
C TRP A 50 -0.93 12.82 -24.11
N PRO A 51 -0.81 13.41 -22.92
CA PRO A 51 0.21 14.42 -22.68
C PRO A 51 1.60 13.79 -22.84
N THR A 52 2.56 14.56 -23.32
CA THR A 52 3.94 14.10 -23.41
C THR A 52 4.61 14.14 -22.04
N THR A 53 5.61 13.29 -21.81
CA THR A 53 6.43 13.32 -20.60
C THR A 53 7.14 14.66 -20.42
N GLU A 54 7.53 15.30 -21.52
CA GLU A 54 8.08 16.66 -21.52
C GLU A 54 7.08 17.68 -20.96
N SER A 55 5.82 17.62 -21.41
CA SER A 55 4.77 18.51 -20.89
C SER A 55 4.54 18.31 -19.40
N ILE A 56 4.56 17.05 -18.94
CA ILE A 56 4.43 16.71 -17.50
C ILE A 56 5.63 17.27 -16.73
N SER A 57 6.85 17.04 -17.21
CA SER A 57 8.07 17.54 -16.55
C SER A 57 8.05 19.06 -16.39
N LYS A 58 7.67 19.79 -17.44
CA LYS A 58 7.59 21.26 -17.41
C LYS A 58 6.56 21.80 -16.43
N ILE A 59 5.39 21.18 -16.30
CA ILE A 59 4.41 21.64 -15.32
C ILE A 59 4.83 21.31 -13.88
N LEU A 60 5.52 20.21 -13.65
CA LEU A 60 6.07 19.88 -12.35
C LEU A 60 7.14 20.90 -11.92
N GLU A 61 8.08 21.20 -12.80
CA GLU A 61 9.10 22.23 -12.59
C GLU A 61 8.48 23.60 -12.31
N ALA A 62 7.51 24.03 -13.13
CA ALA A 62 6.85 25.32 -13.01
C ALA A 62 6.02 25.49 -11.71
N THR A 63 5.58 24.39 -11.12
CA THR A 63 4.76 24.36 -9.90
C THR A 63 5.54 23.98 -8.63
N GLY A 64 6.80 23.56 -8.77
CA GLY A 64 7.62 23.07 -7.65
C GLY A 64 7.15 21.71 -7.10
N LEU A 65 6.31 21.00 -7.83
CA LEU A 65 5.80 19.67 -7.46
C LEU A 65 6.71 18.57 -8.04
N ASN A 66 6.69 17.42 -7.41
CA ASN A 66 7.41 16.23 -7.89
C ASN A 66 6.47 15.22 -8.56
N LEU A 67 7.04 14.16 -9.14
CA LEU A 67 6.26 13.14 -9.84
C LEU A 67 5.29 12.40 -8.91
N SER A 68 5.65 12.18 -7.65
CA SER A 68 4.76 11.54 -6.66
C SER A 68 3.53 12.40 -6.37
N ASP A 69 3.70 13.73 -6.34
CA ASP A 69 2.58 14.66 -6.18
C ASP A 69 1.65 14.59 -7.40
N PHE A 70 2.21 14.53 -8.62
CA PHE A 70 1.40 14.35 -9.82
C PHE A 70 0.60 13.04 -9.82
N VAL A 71 1.24 11.94 -9.42
CA VAL A 71 0.57 10.63 -9.30
C VAL A 71 -0.62 10.71 -8.34
N ARG A 72 -0.52 11.46 -7.23
CA ARG A 72 -1.66 11.73 -6.33
C ARG A 72 -2.80 12.47 -7.05
N PHE A 73 -2.50 13.47 -7.87
CA PHE A 73 -3.52 14.17 -8.65
C PHE A 73 -4.16 13.30 -9.73
N VAL A 74 -3.41 12.38 -10.32
CA VAL A 74 -3.94 11.42 -11.31
C VAL A 74 -4.95 10.45 -10.67
N GLY A 75 -4.89 10.28 -9.34
CA GLY A 75 -5.75 9.33 -8.64
C GLY A 75 -5.33 7.86 -8.83
N VAL A 76 -4.18 7.64 -9.47
CA VAL A 76 -3.45 6.37 -9.49
C VAL A 76 -2.44 6.38 -8.33
N ALA A 77 -2.65 7.28 -7.37
CA ALA A 77 -1.86 7.26 -6.17
C ALA A 77 -1.87 5.84 -5.61
N ALA A 78 -0.69 5.32 -5.44
CA ALA A 78 -0.52 4.26 -4.48
C ALA A 78 -1.37 4.61 -3.24
N GLY A 79 -2.58 4.02 -3.13
CA GLY A 79 -3.38 4.09 -1.92
C GLY A 79 -3.90 5.46 -1.46
N ALA A 80 -4.23 6.40 -2.37
CA ALA A 80 -5.15 7.50 -2.04
C ALA A 80 -6.57 7.23 -2.58
N GLY A 81 -6.96 5.99 -2.69
CA GLY A 81 -8.28 5.56 -2.35
C GLY A 81 -8.43 5.80 -0.85
N HIS A 82 -9.57 6.20 -0.39
CA HIS A 82 -9.90 6.31 1.01
C HIS A 82 -9.24 5.15 1.74
N GLY A 83 -8.26 5.45 2.63
CA GLY A 83 -7.49 4.41 3.29
C GLY A 83 -8.49 3.43 3.87
N ARG A 84 -8.41 2.17 3.46
CA ARG A 84 -9.29 1.18 4.04
C ARG A 84 -9.02 1.13 5.52
N ARG A 85 -10.06 1.13 6.32
CA ARG A 85 -9.90 0.95 7.76
C ARG A 85 -9.72 -0.53 8.05
N TYR A 86 -8.70 -0.80 8.83
CA TYR A 86 -8.36 -2.14 9.30
C TYR A 86 -8.49 -2.21 10.80
N PRO A 87 -9.06 -3.28 11.35
CA PRO A 87 -8.92 -3.55 12.77
C PRO A 87 -7.43 -3.71 13.11
N LEU A 88 -6.96 -2.96 14.11
CA LEU A 88 -5.56 -2.92 14.56
C LEU A 88 -5.44 -3.45 15.98
N ILE A 89 -4.46 -4.31 16.22
CA ILE A 89 -4.03 -4.73 17.55
C ILE A 89 -2.50 -4.83 17.61
N GLY A 90 -1.91 -4.66 18.80
CA GLY A 90 -0.48 -4.91 19.00
C GLY A 90 -0.17 -6.42 18.96
N LEU A 91 0.95 -6.80 18.33
CA LEU A 91 1.36 -8.20 18.14
C LEU A 91 1.43 -8.96 19.47
N ALA A 92 2.05 -8.38 20.51
CA ALA A 92 2.14 -9.00 21.83
C ALA A 92 0.78 -9.19 22.50
N LYS A 93 -0.17 -8.28 22.28
CA LYS A 93 -1.53 -8.39 22.81
C LYS A 93 -2.33 -9.44 22.05
N ALA A 94 -2.12 -9.54 20.74
CA ALA A 94 -2.75 -10.54 19.90
C ALA A 94 -2.45 -11.98 20.36
N GLY A 95 -1.23 -12.23 20.86
CA GLY A 95 -0.81 -13.52 21.41
C GLY A 95 -1.41 -13.90 22.77
N GLN A 96 -2.14 -13.00 23.46
CA GLN A 96 -2.76 -13.30 24.75
C GLN A 96 -4.08 -14.12 24.65
N GLY A 97 -4.50 -14.47 23.42
CA GLY A 97 -5.71 -15.22 23.15
C GLY A 97 -6.99 -14.38 23.09
N GLY A 98 -8.02 -14.93 22.44
CA GLY A 98 -9.34 -14.28 22.33
C GLY A 98 -9.45 -13.15 21.30
N TYR A 99 -8.39 -12.86 20.56
CA TYR A 99 -8.37 -11.83 19.51
C TYR A 99 -8.48 -12.40 18.10
N PHE A 100 -8.36 -13.70 17.95
CA PHE A 100 -8.53 -14.41 16.69
C PHE A 100 -9.41 -15.63 16.87
N ASP A 101 -10.25 -15.89 15.90
CA ASP A 101 -11.02 -17.13 15.83
C ASP A 101 -10.16 -18.34 15.41
N ASP A 102 -10.77 -19.51 15.30
CA ASP A 102 -10.09 -20.75 14.87
C ASP A 102 -9.60 -20.70 13.44
N SER A 103 -10.12 -19.78 12.64
CA SER A 103 -9.69 -19.54 11.25
C SER A 103 -8.55 -18.52 11.16
N GLY A 104 -8.10 -17.95 12.30
CA GLY A 104 -7.05 -16.93 12.34
C GLY A 104 -7.53 -15.54 11.92
N LEU A 105 -8.83 -15.29 11.92
CA LEU A 105 -9.42 -13.99 11.60
C LEU A 105 -9.68 -13.17 12.88
N PRO A 106 -9.64 -11.84 12.79
CA PRO A 106 -9.93 -10.96 13.92
C PRO A 106 -11.28 -11.26 14.56
N ALA A 107 -11.28 -11.50 15.87
CA ALA A 107 -12.46 -11.77 16.68
C ALA A 107 -12.38 -11.04 18.01
N GLY A 108 -13.49 -11.03 18.76
CA GLY A 108 -13.54 -10.44 20.11
C GLY A 108 -13.48 -8.92 20.12
N ALA A 109 -13.18 -8.35 21.30
CA ALA A 109 -13.13 -6.92 21.55
C ALA A 109 -11.68 -6.45 21.80
N GLY A 110 -11.43 -5.14 21.66
CA GLY A 110 -10.12 -4.54 21.98
C GLY A 110 -9.28 -4.18 20.75
N TRP A 111 -9.85 -4.31 19.56
CA TRP A 111 -9.31 -3.78 18.32
C TRP A 111 -9.57 -2.27 18.25
N SER A 112 -8.61 -1.54 17.69
CA SER A 112 -8.76 -0.15 17.25
C SER A 112 -8.77 -0.12 15.74
N ASP A 113 -9.04 1.04 15.14
CA ASP A 113 -9.03 1.20 13.70
C ASP A 113 -7.80 1.96 13.25
N VAL A 114 -7.21 1.54 12.13
CA VAL A 114 -6.15 2.27 11.43
C VAL A 114 -6.43 2.35 9.94
N GLU A 115 -6.08 3.46 9.32
CA GLU A 115 -6.11 3.60 7.88
C GLU A 115 -4.82 3.02 7.27
N GLY A 116 -4.97 2.24 6.21
CA GLY A 116 -3.85 1.63 5.49
C GLY A 116 -4.12 1.51 3.99
N PRO A 117 -3.17 1.01 3.21
CA PRO A 117 -3.32 0.81 1.77
C PRO A 117 -4.50 -0.12 1.48
N ASP A 118 -5.20 0.12 0.37
CA ASP A 118 -6.30 -0.76 -0.05
C ASP A 118 -5.72 -2.07 -0.61
N VAL A 119 -5.88 -3.16 0.14
CA VAL A 119 -5.58 -4.52 -0.30
C VAL A 119 -6.89 -5.23 -0.66
N HIS A 120 -6.87 -6.03 -1.73
CA HIS A 120 -8.04 -6.75 -2.23
C HIS A 120 -8.32 -8.02 -1.40
N ASP A 121 -8.44 -7.85 -0.08
CA ASP A 121 -8.76 -8.92 0.85
C ASP A 121 -9.70 -8.34 1.94
N GLU A 122 -10.94 -8.80 1.95
CA GLU A 122 -11.95 -8.30 2.90
C GLU A 122 -11.65 -8.69 4.33
N THR A 123 -10.87 -9.73 4.54
CA THR A 123 -10.47 -10.24 5.85
C THR A 123 -9.17 -9.63 6.37
N ALA A 124 -8.54 -8.73 5.61
CA ALA A 124 -7.30 -8.09 6.01
C ALA A 124 -7.44 -7.28 7.30
N TYR A 125 -6.40 -7.32 8.12
CA TYR A 125 -6.30 -6.61 9.38
C TYR A 125 -4.91 -6.01 9.57
N ALA A 126 -4.71 -5.19 10.60
CA ALA A 126 -3.44 -4.58 10.91
C ALA A 126 -2.88 -5.08 12.25
N LEU A 127 -1.56 -5.23 12.29
CA LEU A 127 -0.82 -5.51 13.52
C LEU A 127 0.23 -4.42 13.75
N GLU A 128 0.40 -4.03 15.02
CA GLU A 128 1.50 -3.18 15.43
C GLU A 128 2.63 -4.06 15.98
N ILE A 129 3.81 -3.93 15.40
CA ILE A 129 4.99 -4.72 15.76
C ILE A 129 5.48 -4.28 17.15
N THR A 130 5.75 -5.25 18.02
CA THR A 130 6.23 -4.99 19.38
C THR A 130 7.59 -5.62 19.69
N GLY A 131 8.08 -6.53 18.83
CA GLY A 131 9.35 -7.22 19.00
C GLY A 131 10.42 -6.74 18.01
N GLU A 132 11.64 -7.23 18.17
CA GLU A 132 12.81 -6.88 17.37
C GLU A 132 13.27 -7.99 16.40
N SER A 133 12.60 -9.14 16.41
CA SER A 133 12.97 -10.31 15.58
C SER A 133 12.94 -10.04 14.07
N MET A 134 12.27 -8.99 13.64
CA MET A 134 12.13 -8.62 12.23
C MET A 134 12.94 -7.37 11.86
N LEU A 135 13.83 -6.90 12.74
CA LEU A 135 14.78 -5.83 12.40
C LEU A 135 15.74 -6.29 11.28
N PRO A 136 16.20 -5.38 10.42
CA PRO A 136 15.85 -3.95 10.34
C PRO A 136 14.59 -3.68 9.50
N VAL A 137 13.89 -4.71 9.01
CA VAL A 137 12.76 -4.57 8.08
C VAL A 137 11.51 -4.01 8.76
N PHE A 138 11.16 -4.55 9.92
CA PHE A 138 10.09 -4.03 10.78
C PHE A 138 10.65 -3.65 12.13
N ARG A 139 10.25 -2.48 12.61
CA ARG A 139 10.67 -1.91 13.89
C ARG A 139 9.52 -1.94 14.89
N PRO A 140 9.79 -1.98 16.20
CA PRO A 140 8.74 -1.77 17.20
C PRO A 140 7.97 -0.47 16.93
N GLY A 141 6.64 -0.55 16.92
CA GLY A 141 5.72 0.54 16.58
C GLY A 141 5.33 0.61 15.09
N ASP A 142 5.99 -0.14 14.21
CA ASP A 142 5.56 -0.24 12.80
C ASP A 142 4.20 -0.95 12.72
N ARG A 143 3.37 -0.49 11.77
CA ARG A 143 2.07 -1.09 11.49
C ARG A 143 2.11 -1.81 10.18
N ILE A 144 1.78 -3.08 10.19
CA ILE A 144 1.72 -3.94 9.01
C ILE A 144 0.27 -4.31 8.71
N VAL A 145 -0.08 -4.41 7.43
CA VAL A 145 -1.37 -4.96 7.00
C VAL A 145 -1.16 -6.42 6.62
N VAL A 146 -1.94 -7.29 7.24
CA VAL A 146 -1.93 -8.74 7.03
C VAL A 146 -3.11 -9.10 6.14
N SER A 147 -2.86 -9.90 5.11
CA SER A 147 -3.85 -10.40 4.17
C SER A 147 -3.95 -11.93 4.29
N PRO A 148 -4.90 -12.47 5.08
CA PRO A 148 -5.05 -13.92 5.26
C PRO A 148 -5.35 -14.67 3.97
N GLY A 149 -6.04 -14.04 3.02
CA GLY A 149 -6.37 -14.62 1.72
C GLY A 149 -5.22 -14.65 0.71
N ALA A 150 -4.06 -14.07 1.03
CA ALA A 150 -2.93 -14.03 0.11
C ALA A 150 -2.27 -15.41 -0.06
N THR A 151 -1.87 -15.71 -1.28
CA THR A 151 -1.03 -16.90 -1.54
C THR A 151 0.37 -16.62 -1.04
N ILE A 152 0.88 -17.48 -0.16
CA ILE A 152 2.20 -17.34 0.45
C ILE A 152 3.26 -18.13 -0.33
N ALA A 153 4.45 -17.55 -0.47
CA ALA A 153 5.62 -18.15 -1.12
C ALA A 153 6.84 -18.06 -0.20
N ARG A 154 7.88 -18.83 -0.53
CA ARG A 154 9.17 -18.73 0.15
C ARG A 154 9.74 -17.30 0.05
N GLY A 155 10.21 -16.77 1.16
CA GLY A 155 10.75 -15.41 1.29
C GLY A 155 9.69 -14.36 1.67
N ASP A 156 8.41 -14.74 1.71
CA ASP A 156 7.37 -13.83 2.20
C ASP A 156 7.47 -13.63 3.71
N ARG A 157 7.07 -12.44 4.15
CA ARG A 157 6.88 -12.16 5.57
C ARG A 157 5.48 -12.57 5.94
N VAL A 158 5.40 -13.49 6.88
CA VAL A 158 4.14 -14.11 7.31
C VAL A 158 3.88 -13.84 8.78
N VAL A 159 2.61 -13.78 9.13
CA VAL A 159 2.15 -13.84 10.52
C VAL A 159 1.67 -15.26 10.77
N VAL A 160 2.17 -15.86 11.83
CA VAL A 160 1.85 -17.24 12.21
C VAL A 160 1.23 -17.20 13.61
N LYS A 161 0.17 -17.99 13.80
CA LYS A 161 -0.43 -18.29 15.08
C LYS A 161 -0.15 -19.77 15.38
N THR A 162 0.50 -20.04 16.50
CA THR A 162 0.73 -21.41 16.98
C THR A 162 -0.53 -21.98 17.65
N MET A 163 -0.56 -23.29 17.89
CA MET A 163 -1.63 -23.96 18.65
C MET A 163 -1.74 -23.45 20.08
N ASP A 164 -0.62 -23.03 20.67
CA ASP A 164 -0.57 -22.43 22.02
C ASP A 164 -1.07 -20.98 22.01
N GLY A 165 -1.43 -20.45 20.84
CA GLY A 165 -1.98 -19.11 20.68
C GLY A 165 -0.93 -18.00 20.54
N GLU A 166 0.35 -18.31 20.50
CA GLU A 166 1.40 -17.33 20.25
C GLU A 166 1.29 -16.79 18.82
N ILE A 167 1.47 -15.47 18.65
CA ILE A 167 1.46 -14.83 17.35
C ILE A 167 2.81 -14.19 17.09
N MET A 168 3.41 -14.53 15.95
CA MET A 168 4.73 -14.05 15.54
C MET A 168 4.75 -13.63 14.09
N ALA A 169 5.56 -12.61 13.78
CA ALA A 169 5.91 -12.23 12.41
C ALA A 169 7.29 -12.81 12.08
N LYS A 170 7.41 -13.51 10.98
CA LYS A 170 8.65 -14.19 10.53
C LYS A 170 8.74 -14.19 9.01
N GLU A 171 9.92 -14.56 8.48
CA GLU A 171 10.10 -14.87 7.06
C GLU A 171 9.85 -16.37 6.82
N LEU A 172 9.07 -16.70 5.79
CA LEU A 172 8.80 -18.08 5.41
C LEU A 172 9.97 -18.65 4.61
N ILE A 173 10.69 -19.60 5.20
CA ILE A 173 11.78 -20.30 4.52
C ILE A 173 11.29 -21.51 3.75
N ARG A 174 10.39 -22.28 4.34
CA ARG A 174 9.84 -23.50 3.73
C ARG A 174 8.47 -23.83 4.35
N LYS A 175 7.55 -24.27 3.50
CA LYS A 175 6.28 -24.87 3.93
C LYS A 175 6.10 -26.20 3.22
N THR A 176 5.88 -27.26 3.99
CA THR A 176 5.56 -28.60 3.51
C THR A 176 4.22 -29.05 4.12
N GLY A 177 3.74 -30.22 3.76
CA GLY A 177 2.54 -30.77 4.40
C GLY A 177 2.79 -31.24 5.86
N LYS A 178 4.03 -31.20 6.35
CA LYS A 178 4.38 -31.71 7.68
C LYS A 178 5.04 -30.66 8.58
N ASP A 179 5.70 -29.68 8.02
CA ASP A 179 6.46 -28.67 8.76
C ASP A 179 6.47 -27.30 8.06
N ILE A 180 6.62 -26.26 8.85
CA ILE A 180 6.80 -24.89 8.41
C ILE A 180 8.10 -24.40 9.05
N ALA A 181 9.10 -24.05 8.23
CA ALA A 181 10.34 -23.44 8.68
C ALA A 181 10.24 -21.91 8.52
N LEU A 182 10.45 -21.23 9.62
CA LEU A 182 10.39 -19.78 9.73
C LEU A 182 11.74 -19.23 10.13
N LYS A 183 12.04 -17.99 9.75
CA LYS A 183 13.26 -17.30 10.12
C LYS A 183 12.97 -15.92 10.68
N SER A 184 13.70 -15.53 11.72
CA SER A 184 13.84 -14.13 12.14
C SER A 184 14.72 -13.41 11.13
N ILE A 185 14.43 -12.16 10.82
CA ILE A 185 15.33 -11.33 10.00
C ILE A 185 16.50 -10.84 10.85
N ASN A 186 16.26 -10.61 12.12
CA ASN A 186 17.29 -10.29 13.10
C ASN A 186 17.95 -11.61 13.58
N ASP A 187 19.22 -11.79 13.25
CA ASP A 187 19.96 -13.01 13.56
C ASP A 187 20.23 -13.19 15.09
N ASP A 188 19.92 -12.18 15.91
CA ASP A 188 20.01 -12.26 17.39
C ASP A 188 18.79 -12.99 18.00
N HIS A 189 17.83 -13.43 17.19
CA HIS A 189 16.62 -14.13 17.61
C HIS A 189 16.54 -15.53 17.03
N ASP A 190 16.04 -16.48 17.84
CA ASP A 190 15.86 -17.88 17.43
C ASP A 190 14.90 -18.06 16.25
N ASP A 191 15.18 -19.05 15.43
CA ASP A 191 14.41 -19.44 14.26
C ASP A 191 13.54 -20.67 14.58
N PRO A 192 12.24 -20.51 14.80
CA PRO A 192 11.37 -21.64 15.11
C PRO A 192 11.12 -22.51 13.87
N VAL A 193 11.16 -23.83 14.06
CA VAL A 193 10.60 -24.81 13.13
C VAL A 193 9.35 -25.38 13.78
N LEU A 194 8.19 -25.11 13.16
CA LEU A 194 6.90 -25.57 13.63
C LEU A 194 6.47 -26.82 12.87
N ALA A 195 5.94 -27.84 13.56
CA ALA A 195 5.27 -28.94 12.90
C ALA A 195 3.96 -28.44 12.25
N ALA A 196 3.57 -29.02 11.11
CA ALA A 196 2.31 -28.68 10.47
C ALA A 196 1.17 -29.24 11.33
N GLY A 197 0.56 -28.38 12.14
CA GLY A 197 -0.44 -28.75 13.16
C GLY A 197 -0.10 -28.22 14.56
N ASP A 198 1.04 -27.53 14.70
CA ASP A 198 1.41 -26.77 15.90
C ASP A 198 0.89 -25.32 15.84
#